data_b398e89bdd45d4d08b8595acf86a873d
#
_entry.id   b398e89bdd45d4d08b8595acf86a873d
#
_cell.length_a   1.000
_cell.length_b   1.000
_cell.length_c   1.000
_cell.angle_alpha   90.00
_cell.angle_beta   90.00
_cell.angle_gamma   90.00
#
_symmetry.space_group_name_H-M   'P 1'
#
loop_
_entity.id
_entity.type
_entity.pdbx_description
1 polymer ?
#
loop_
_entity_poly.entity_id
_entity_poly.type
_entity_poly.pdbx_seq_one_letter_code
_entity_poly.pdbx_strand_id
1 'polypeptide(L)'
;QCQETMEKLWVAIAERYRDCVTVAAYDIMNEPQNNGGYEGENSYDPWNSESWHMSNQIYDRMIKAIREVDRDHIITVEGIWRISNLPDPEKAGWDNMMYQLHLYDGDDMFRKLAAGLAETAQRYNVAAYVGEFQNMHGLGICNEYGISWTTWTYKGANQDVADFFC
;
A
#
# COMPACT_ATOMS: atom_id res chain seq x y z
N GLN A 1 -0.09 -11.82 -19.72
CA GLN A 1 0.86 -12.84 -19.29
C GLN A 1 1.46 -12.51 -17.91
N CYS A 2 2.05 -11.31 -17.69
CA CYS A 2 2.61 -10.95 -16.36
C CYS A 2 1.55 -10.93 -15.25
N GLN A 3 0.39 -10.33 -15.49
CA GLN A 3 -0.70 -10.28 -14.51
C GLN A 3 -1.25 -11.67 -14.16
N GLU A 4 -1.35 -12.57 -15.14
CA GLU A 4 -1.77 -13.97 -14.89
C GLU A 4 -0.75 -14.74 -14.03
N THR A 5 0.53 -14.46 -14.22
CA THR A 5 1.59 -15.07 -13.42
C THR A 5 1.53 -14.55 -11.98
N MET A 6 1.33 -13.25 -11.81
CA MET A 6 1.19 -12.61 -10.51
C MET A 6 -0.04 -13.13 -9.76
N GLU A 7 -1.18 -13.28 -10.45
CA GLU A 7 -2.40 -13.86 -9.89
C GLU A 7 -2.15 -15.29 -9.37
N LYS A 8 -1.57 -16.16 -10.20
CA LYS A 8 -1.25 -17.53 -9.79
C LYS A 8 -0.30 -17.59 -8.60
N LEU A 9 0.68 -16.68 -8.56
CA LEU A 9 1.61 -16.57 -7.45
C LEU A 9 0.88 -16.19 -6.16
N TRP A 10 0.04 -15.16 -6.20
CA TRP A 10 -0.73 -14.73 -5.03
C TRP A 10 -1.74 -15.76 -4.54
N VAL A 11 -2.40 -16.46 -5.45
CA VAL A 11 -3.28 -17.59 -5.09
C VAL A 11 -2.46 -18.67 -4.36
N ALA A 12 -1.30 -19.05 -4.88
CA ALA A 12 -0.44 -20.06 -4.24
C ALA A 12 0.08 -19.60 -2.85
N ILE A 13 0.40 -18.31 -2.70
CA ILE A 13 0.79 -17.73 -1.41
C ILE A 13 -0.40 -17.79 -0.43
N ALA A 14 -1.56 -17.34 -0.86
CA ALA A 14 -2.76 -17.32 -0.04
C ALA A 14 -3.19 -18.74 0.37
N GLU A 15 -3.21 -19.70 -0.54
CA GLU A 15 -3.45 -21.12 -0.22
C GLU A 15 -2.48 -21.67 0.82
N ARG A 16 -1.21 -21.26 0.73
CA ARG A 16 -0.16 -21.73 1.64
C ARG A 16 -0.31 -21.18 3.05
N TYR A 17 -0.79 -19.93 3.18
CA TYR A 17 -0.78 -19.20 4.44
C TYR A 17 -2.15 -18.91 5.05
N ARG A 18 -3.26 -19.26 4.40
CA ARG A 18 -4.63 -18.96 4.87
C ARG A 18 -4.94 -19.40 6.30
N ASP A 19 -4.27 -20.45 6.77
CA ASP A 19 -4.46 -20.98 8.14
C ASP A 19 -3.32 -20.52 9.10
N CYS A 20 -2.45 -19.59 8.65
CA CYS A 20 -1.26 -19.17 9.39
C CYS A 20 -1.52 -17.86 10.16
N VAL A 21 -1.92 -17.96 11.41
CA VAL A 21 -2.27 -16.82 12.28
C VAL A 21 -1.12 -15.85 12.55
N THR A 22 0.11 -16.17 12.17
CA THR A 22 1.27 -15.28 12.30
C THR A 22 1.47 -14.38 11.08
N VAL A 23 0.79 -14.66 9.98
CA VAL A 23 0.71 -13.77 8.83
C VAL A 23 -0.42 -12.76 9.07
N ALA A 24 -0.10 -11.50 9.16
CA ALA A 24 -1.10 -10.46 9.44
C ALA A 24 -1.82 -9.99 8.17
N ALA A 25 -1.07 -9.82 7.08
CA ALA A 25 -1.59 -9.27 5.85
C ALA A 25 -0.79 -9.76 4.63
N TYR A 26 -1.39 -9.64 3.45
CA TYR A 26 -0.74 -9.78 2.15
C TYR A 26 -0.55 -8.39 1.55
N ASP A 27 0.70 -8.00 1.35
CA ASP A 27 1.07 -6.76 0.68
C ASP A 27 1.28 -7.06 -0.81
N ILE A 28 0.31 -6.65 -1.64
CA ILE A 28 0.22 -7.16 -3.01
C ILE A 28 1.36 -6.66 -3.90
N MET A 29 1.74 -5.38 -3.77
CA MET A 29 2.67 -4.76 -4.69
C MET A 29 3.28 -3.50 -4.10
N ASN A 30 4.60 -3.45 -4.08
CA ASN A 30 5.35 -2.28 -3.67
C ASN A 30 5.34 -1.21 -4.78
N GLU A 31 4.98 0.01 -4.43
CA GLU A 31 5.04 1.20 -5.27
C GLU A 31 4.63 0.97 -6.74
N PRO A 32 3.39 0.55 -7.00
CA PRO A 32 2.96 0.19 -8.35
C PRO A 32 2.93 1.42 -9.25
N GLN A 33 4.08 1.73 -9.81
CA GLN A 33 4.23 2.81 -10.79
C GLN A 33 3.84 2.29 -12.17
N ASN A 34 2.88 2.95 -12.78
CA ASN A 34 2.40 2.56 -14.09
C ASN A 34 3.32 3.11 -15.19
N ASN A 35 4.50 2.51 -15.32
CA ASN A 35 5.53 2.90 -16.30
C ASN A 35 5.25 2.39 -17.72
N GLY A 36 4.12 1.75 -17.95
CA GLY A 36 3.91 1.02 -19.18
C GLY A 36 2.73 1.50 -20.00
N GLY A 37 2.97 2.24 -21.04
CA GLY A 37 2.06 2.23 -22.13
C GLY A 37 1.54 3.54 -22.69
N TYR A 38 1.91 4.67 -22.14
CA TYR A 38 1.64 5.96 -22.77
C TYR A 38 2.92 6.46 -23.43
N GLU A 39 3.05 6.17 -24.73
CA GLU A 39 4.12 6.75 -25.56
C GLU A 39 4.02 8.29 -25.48
N GLY A 40 5.00 8.90 -24.84
CA GLY A 40 5.20 10.37 -24.86
C GLY A 40 4.75 11.15 -23.64
N GLU A 41 4.13 10.55 -22.63
CA GLU A 41 3.83 11.22 -21.37
C GLU A 41 4.75 10.72 -20.26
N ASN A 42 5.11 11.62 -19.33
CA ASN A 42 5.82 11.23 -18.11
C ASN A 42 4.99 10.15 -17.43
N SER A 43 5.49 8.93 -17.45
CA SER A 43 4.87 7.74 -16.84
C SER A 43 4.61 7.92 -15.34
N TYR A 44 5.10 8.99 -14.79
CA TYR A 44 5.05 9.41 -13.42
C TYR A 44 4.26 10.72 -13.29
N ASP A 45 3.00 10.71 -13.73
CA ASP A 45 2.09 11.77 -13.36
C ASP A 45 1.17 11.31 -12.22
N PRO A 46 1.47 11.71 -10.96
CA PRO A 46 0.63 11.37 -9.82
C PRO A 46 -0.78 11.96 -9.93
N TRP A 47 -1.04 12.77 -10.96
CA TRP A 47 -2.31 13.43 -11.23
C TRP A 47 -3.10 12.76 -12.35
N ASN A 48 -2.49 11.79 -13.06
CA ASN A 48 -3.16 11.09 -14.15
C ASN A 48 -4.12 10.02 -13.61
N SER A 49 -5.41 10.31 -13.67
CA SER A 49 -6.47 9.41 -13.20
C SER A 49 -6.52 8.06 -13.94
N GLU A 50 -6.08 8.01 -15.20
CA GLU A 50 -6.06 6.76 -15.97
C GLU A 50 -5.00 5.79 -15.48
N SER A 51 -3.84 6.31 -15.09
CA SER A 51 -2.75 5.53 -14.49
C SER A 51 -3.21 4.80 -13.23
N TRP A 52 -3.90 5.50 -12.34
CA TRP A 52 -4.45 4.91 -11.10
C TRP A 52 -5.59 3.95 -11.37
N HIS A 53 -6.40 4.22 -12.36
CA HIS A 53 -7.46 3.32 -12.76
C HIS A 53 -6.89 1.95 -13.19
N MET A 54 -5.80 1.92 -13.94
CA MET A 54 -5.11 0.68 -14.32
C MET A 54 -4.51 -0.05 -13.11
N SER A 55 -3.87 0.65 -12.18
CA SER A 55 -3.34 0.04 -10.94
C SER A 55 -4.45 -0.58 -10.12
N ASN A 56 -5.57 0.12 -9.96
CA ASN A 56 -6.73 -0.39 -9.24
C ASN A 56 -7.38 -1.61 -9.94
N GLN A 57 -7.33 -1.69 -11.27
CA GLN A 57 -7.78 -2.90 -11.99
C GLN A 57 -6.87 -4.11 -11.70
N ILE A 58 -5.55 -3.89 -11.58
CA ILE A 58 -4.62 -4.95 -11.21
C ILE A 58 -4.87 -5.38 -9.76
N TYR A 59 -5.03 -4.44 -8.84
CA TYR A 59 -5.40 -4.75 -7.46
C TYR A 59 -6.70 -5.54 -7.39
N ASP A 60 -7.76 -5.09 -8.06
CA ASP A 60 -9.05 -5.76 -8.08
C ASP A 60 -8.94 -7.22 -8.52
N ARG A 61 -8.15 -7.47 -9.55
CA ARG A 61 -7.89 -8.82 -10.04
C ARG A 61 -7.20 -9.69 -8.99
N MET A 62 -6.14 -9.17 -8.34
CA MET A 62 -5.39 -9.90 -7.32
C MET A 62 -6.24 -10.14 -6.07
N ILE A 63 -6.94 -9.12 -5.60
CA ILE A 63 -7.82 -9.21 -4.44
C ILE A 63 -8.89 -10.29 -4.65
N LYS A 64 -9.59 -10.27 -5.78
CA LYS A 64 -10.61 -11.27 -6.10
C LYS A 64 -10.04 -12.68 -6.12
N ALA A 65 -8.88 -12.87 -6.76
CA ALA A 65 -8.23 -14.17 -6.83
C ALA A 65 -7.81 -14.69 -5.43
N ILE A 66 -7.25 -13.83 -4.58
CA ILE A 66 -6.89 -14.17 -3.20
C ILE A 66 -8.15 -14.54 -2.41
N ARG A 67 -9.25 -13.78 -2.52
CA ARG A 67 -10.49 -13.98 -1.77
C ARG A 67 -11.22 -15.29 -2.10
N GLU A 68 -10.94 -15.90 -3.24
CA GLU A 68 -11.43 -17.26 -3.56
C GLU A 68 -10.83 -18.33 -2.63
N VAL A 69 -9.63 -18.12 -2.10
CA VAL A 69 -8.90 -19.10 -1.30
C VAL A 69 -8.66 -18.66 0.15
N ASP A 70 -8.65 -17.36 0.41
CA ASP A 70 -8.43 -16.79 1.73
C ASP A 70 -9.33 -15.55 1.94
N ARG A 71 -10.25 -15.66 2.90
CA ARG A 71 -11.19 -14.58 3.24
C ARG A 71 -10.84 -13.84 4.53
N ASP A 72 -9.87 -14.36 5.29
CA ASP A 72 -9.62 -13.91 6.66
C ASP A 72 -8.42 -12.95 6.77
N HIS A 73 -7.36 -13.15 5.99
CA HIS A 73 -6.20 -12.27 6.05
C HIS A 73 -6.49 -10.89 5.47
N ILE A 74 -5.90 -9.88 6.09
CA ILE A 74 -5.93 -8.52 5.56
C ILE A 74 -5.18 -8.48 4.22
N ILE A 75 -5.71 -7.74 3.26
CA ILE A 75 -4.98 -7.40 2.04
C ILE A 75 -4.62 -5.92 2.09
N THR A 76 -3.33 -5.60 1.89
CA THR A 76 -2.90 -4.21 1.81
C THR A 76 -2.60 -3.79 0.38
N VAL A 77 -3.02 -2.58 0.07
CA VAL A 77 -2.81 -1.93 -1.23
C VAL A 77 -2.30 -0.52 -1.02
N GLU A 78 -1.43 -0.10 -1.90
CA GLU A 78 -0.71 1.15 -1.78
C GLU A 78 -1.27 2.23 -2.71
N GLY A 79 -1.55 3.41 -2.14
CA GLY A 79 -1.91 4.62 -2.89
C GLY A 79 -0.68 5.40 -3.39
N ILE A 80 0.51 4.92 -3.09
CA ILE A 80 1.84 5.49 -3.34
C ILE A 80 1.95 6.87 -2.68
N TRP A 81 1.58 7.93 -3.36
CA TRP A 81 1.73 9.31 -2.89
C TRP A 81 0.45 9.93 -2.35
N ARG A 82 -0.71 9.27 -2.57
CA ARG A 82 -2.01 9.84 -2.21
C ARG A 82 -3.04 8.78 -1.95
N ILE A 83 -3.69 8.91 -0.83
CA ILE A 83 -4.79 8.00 -0.48
C ILE A 83 -5.98 8.09 -1.45
N SER A 84 -6.17 9.24 -2.11
CA SER A 84 -7.21 9.42 -3.14
C SER A 84 -7.02 8.57 -4.39
N ASN A 85 -5.86 7.94 -4.56
CA ASN A 85 -5.58 7.01 -5.64
C ASN A 85 -6.28 5.65 -5.43
N LEU A 86 -6.69 5.35 -4.21
CA LEU A 86 -7.40 4.13 -3.89
C LEU A 86 -8.92 4.36 -3.89
N PRO A 87 -9.70 3.39 -4.40
CA PRO A 87 -11.14 3.53 -4.50
C PRO A 87 -11.81 3.40 -3.13
N ASP A 88 -13.10 3.70 -3.10
CA ASP A 88 -13.99 3.31 -2.03
C ASP A 88 -14.11 1.77 -2.05
N PRO A 89 -13.67 1.04 -0.99
CA PRO A 89 -13.59 -0.41 -1.02
C PRO A 89 -14.98 -1.06 -1.10
N GLU A 90 -16.01 -0.46 -0.52
CA GLU A 90 -17.39 -0.96 -0.63
C GLU A 90 -17.85 -0.96 -2.09
N LYS A 91 -17.58 0.13 -2.82
CA LYS A 91 -17.93 0.23 -4.24
C LYS A 91 -17.09 -0.68 -5.13
N ALA A 92 -15.84 -0.95 -4.74
CA ALA A 92 -14.96 -1.88 -5.44
C ALA A 92 -15.28 -3.35 -5.14
N GLY A 93 -16.04 -3.62 -4.09
CA GLY A 93 -16.30 -4.98 -3.60
C GLY A 93 -15.08 -5.59 -2.91
N TRP A 94 -14.26 -4.75 -2.25
CA TRP A 94 -13.08 -5.15 -1.50
C TRP A 94 -13.39 -5.16 -0.01
N ASP A 95 -13.15 -6.28 0.64
CA ASP A 95 -13.37 -6.47 2.06
C ASP A 95 -12.05 -6.75 2.80
N ASN A 96 -12.04 -6.48 4.10
CA ASN A 96 -10.91 -6.68 5.00
C ASN A 96 -9.60 -6.08 4.48
N MET A 97 -9.64 -4.79 4.16
CA MET A 97 -8.54 -4.06 3.52
C MET A 97 -7.73 -3.23 4.51
N MET A 98 -6.46 -3.05 4.19
CA MET A 98 -5.57 -2.05 4.76
C MET A 98 -5.04 -1.15 3.65
N TYR A 99 -5.17 0.17 3.81
CA TYR A 99 -4.70 1.16 2.85
C TYR A 99 -3.39 1.75 3.32
N GLN A 100 -2.39 1.77 2.42
CA GLN A 100 -1.07 2.26 2.76
C GLN A 100 -0.59 3.40 1.87
N LEU A 101 0.35 4.17 2.44
CA LEU A 101 1.15 5.17 1.75
C LEU A 101 2.63 4.99 2.13
N HIS A 102 3.53 5.41 1.24
CA HIS A 102 4.93 5.64 1.52
C HIS A 102 5.17 7.15 1.65
N LEU A 103 5.76 7.60 2.75
CA LEU A 103 5.85 9.02 3.10
C LEU A 103 7.29 9.43 3.34
N TYR A 104 7.91 10.00 2.32
CA TYR A 104 9.30 10.51 2.38
C TYR A 104 9.39 12.04 2.45
N ASP A 105 8.27 12.70 2.70
CA ASP A 105 8.15 14.15 2.78
C ASP A 105 8.64 14.72 4.10
N GLY A 106 8.87 16.03 4.14
CA GLY A 106 9.13 16.76 5.40
C GLY A 106 7.89 16.78 6.31
N ASP A 107 8.11 17.08 7.60
CA ASP A 107 7.14 16.94 8.69
C ASP A 107 5.74 17.47 8.41
N ASP A 108 5.63 18.66 7.84
CA ASP A 108 4.33 19.30 7.57
C ASP A 108 3.52 18.51 6.52
N MET A 109 4.19 18.10 5.45
CA MET A 109 3.55 17.31 4.40
C MET A 109 3.26 15.90 4.86
N PHE A 110 4.19 15.27 5.58
CA PHE A 110 3.99 13.97 6.22
C PHE A 110 2.74 13.99 7.10
N ARG A 111 2.62 14.98 7.99
CA ARG A 111 1.45 15.13 8.86
C ARG A 111 0.16 15.29 8.07
N LYS A 112 0.16 16.09 7.02
CA LYS A 112 -1.00 16.30 6.16
C LYS A 112 -1.44 15.01 5.45
N LEU A 113 -0.50 14.25 4.92
CA LEU A 113 -0.78 12.98 4.23
C LEU A 113 -1.23 11.89 5.21
N ALA A 114 -0.60 11.80 6.38
CA ALA A 114 -1.00 10.88 7.44
C ALA A 114 -2.41 11.18 7.96
N ALA A 115 -2.75 12.46 8.18
CA ALA A 115 -4.11 12.86 8.54
C ALA A 115 -5.13 12.45 7.47
N GLY A 116 -4.83 12.70 6.19
CA GLY A 116 -5.70 12.30 5.08
C GLY A 116 -5.88 10.78 4.99
N LEU A 117 -4.83 10.01 5.26
CA LEU A 117 -4.89 8.55 5.35
C LEU A 117 -5.81 8.11 6.49
N ALA A 118 -5.63 8.66 7.70
CA ALA A 118 -6.45 8.33 8.87
C ALA A 118 -7.94 8.67 8.65
N GLU A 119 -8.24 9.86 8.11
CA GLU A 119 -9.61 10.26 7.80
C GLU A 119 -10.26 9.34 6.75
N THR A 120 -9.51 8.96 5.73
CA THR A 120 -10.01 8.06 4.69
C THR A 120 -10.22 6.66 5.22
N ALA A 121 -9.28 6.15 6.03
CA ALA A 121 -9.39 4.85 6.68
C ALA A 121 -10.63 4.77 7.58
N GLN A 122 -10.87 5.81 8.37
CA GLN A 122 -12.08 5.90 9.20
C GLN A 122 -13.34 5.92 8.34
N ARG A 123 -13.39 6.74 7.29
CA ARG A 123 -14.55 6.87 6.39
C ARG A 123 -14.88 5.56 5.66
N TYR A 124 -13.86 4.82 5.25
CA TYR A 124 -13.99 3.58 4.48
C TYR A 124 -13.99 2.32 5.34
N ASN A 125 -13.82 2.47 6.65
CA ASN A 125 -13.72 1.35 7.59
C ASN A 125 -12.62 0.36 7.18
N VAL A 126 -11.44 0.87 6.83
CA VAL A 126 -10.23 0.09 6.52
C VAL A 126 -9.14 0.40 7.53
N ALA A 127 -8.14 -0.49 7.64
CA ALA A 127 -6.95 -0.19 8.43
C ALA A 127 -6.06 0.83 7.71
N ALA A 128 -5.32 1.65 8.47
CA ALA A 128 -4.35 2.63 7.96
C ALA A 128 -2.92 2.16 8.22
N TYR A 129 -2.05 2.31 7.22
CA TYR A 129 -0.67 1.90 7.29
C TYR A 129 0.26 2.86 6.55
N VAL A 130 1.37 3.23 7.18
CA VAL A 130 2.49 3.88 6.51
C VAL A 130 3.58 2.82 6.35
N GLY A 131 3.70 2.30 5.12
CA GLY A 131 4.53 1.15 4.78
C GLY A 131 6.02 1.48 4.75
N GLU A 132 6.36 2.71 4.35
CA GLU A 132 7.75 3.17 4.29
C GLU A 132 7.85 4.65 4.65
N PHE A 133 8.88 4.98 5.42
CA PHE A 133 9.35 6.35 5.67
C PHE A 133 10.72 6.34 6.35
N GLN A 134 11.40 7.48 6.33
CA GLN A 134 12.72 7.66 6.98
C GLN A 134 12.69 8.72 8.08
N ASN A 135 11.67 9.55 8.12
CA ASN A 135 11.57 10.65 9.07
C ASN A 135 11.22 10.15 10.48
N MET A 136 12.12 10.31 11.44
CA MET A 136 11.89 9.89 12.83
C MET A 136 10.71 10.60 13.51
N HIS A 137 10.41 11.85 13.13
CA HIS A 137 9.22 12.55 13.62
C HIS A 137 7.92 11.89 13.12
N GLY A 138 7.99 11.20 11.98
CA GLY A 138 6.89 10.42 11.43
C GLY A 138 6.34 9.36 12.39
N LEU A 139 7.20 8.77 13.23
CA LEU A 139 6.79 7.81 14.27
C LEU A 139 5.76 8.42 15.22
N GLY A 140 6.05 9.62 15.71
CA GLY A 140 5.14 10.36 16.59
C GLY A 140 3.83 10.71 15.90
N ILE A 141 3.91 11.12 14.64
CA ILE A 141 2.75 11.49 13.82
C ILE A 141 1.86 10.25 13.57
N CYS A 142 2.44 9.12 13.17
CA CYS A 142 1.67 7.89 12.96
C CYS A 142 0.96 7.45 14.25
N ASN A 143 1.66 7.47 15.39
CA ASN A 143 1.09 7.12 16.69
C ASN A 143 -0.05 8.08 17.11
N GLU A 144 0.09 9.38 16.84
CA GLU A 144 -0.93 10.40 17.12
C GLU A 144 -2.25 10.09 16.35
N TYR A 145 -2.13 9.66 15.11
CA TYR A 145 -3.29 9.32 14.26
C TYR A 145 -3.74 7.86 14.36
N GLY A 146 -3.08 7.03 15.17
CA GLY A 146 -3.42 5.61 15.31
C GLY A 146 -3.12 4.78 14.04
N ILE A 147 -2.13 5.20 13.26
CA ILE A 147 -1.71 4.54 12.01
C ILE A 147 -0.63 3.51 12.33
N SER A 148 -0.78 2.29 11.84
CA SER A 148 0.31 1.30 11.84
C SER A 148 1.43 1.71 10.90
N TRP A 149 2.68 1.35 11.23
CA TRP A 149 3.81 1.82 10.45
C TRP A 149 5.01 0.86 10.43
N THR A 150 5.83 0.96 9.39
CA THR A 150 7.18 0.41 9.29
C THR A 150 8.10 1.44 8.66
N THR A 151 9.38 1.41 9.03
CA THR A 151 10.39 2.32 8.48
C THR A 151 11.14 1.66 7.34
N TRP A 152 11.59 2.42 6.39
CA TRP A 152 12.56 2.00 5.39
C TRP A 152 13.94 2.57 5.72
N THR A 153 14.93 1.75 6.05
CA THR A 153 14.92 0.29 6.09
C THR A 153 15.64 -0.21 7.35
N TYR A 154 15.29 -1.41 7.81
CA TYR A 154 15.94 -2.02 9.00
C TYR A 154 17.43 -2.28 8.77
N LYS A 155 17.82 -2.68 7.55
CA LYS A 155 19.24 -2.88 7.16
C LYS A 155 19.46 -2.38 5.75
N GLY A 156 20.35 -1.40 5.62
CA GLY A 156 20.86 -0.91 4.34
C GLY A 156 22.29 -1.36 4.10
N ALA A 157 22.65 -1.54 2.84
CA ALA A 157 24.05 -1.79 2.44
C ALA A 157 24.89 -0.52 2.37
N ASN A 158 24.28 0.66 2.43
CA ASN A 158 24.93 1.96 2.36
C ASN A 158 25.11 2.55 3.75
N GLN A 159 26.27 3.18 3.99
CA GLN A 159 26.59 3.82 5.27
C GLN A 159 25.62 4.93 5.66
N ASP A 160 24.99 5.58 4.69
CA ASP A 160 24.04 6.68 4.90
C ASP A 160 22.75 6.25 5.64
N VAL A 161 22.49 4.96 5.73
CA VAL A 161 21.33 4.40 6.43
C VAL A 161 21.70 3.94 7.86
N ALA A 162 23.00 3.77 8.15
CA ALA A 162 23.47 3.36 9.47
C ALA A 162 23.22 4.44 10.54
N ASP A 163 23.20 5.72 10.15
CA ASP A 163 22.93 6.85 11.03
C ASP A 163 21.47 6.95 11.49
N PHE A 164 20.59 6.16 10.87
CA PHE A 164 19.16 6.19 11.17
C PHE A 164 18.78 5.40 12.44
N PHE A 165 19.66 4.49 12.88
CA PHE A 165 19.45 3.60 14.04
C PHE A 165 20.51 3.74 15.14
N CYS A 166 21.34 4.78 15.11
CA CYS A 166 22.34 5.07 16.13
C CYS A 166 21.91 6.16 17.09
#